data_254b41fb76ecaf29d5e6ca4e2d0fa74a
#
_entry.id   254b41fb76ecaf29d5e6ca4e2d0fa74a
#
_cell.length_a   1.000
_cell.length_b   1.000
_cell.length_c   1.000
_cell.angle_alpha   90.00
_cell.angle_beta   90.00
_cell.angle_gamma   90.00
#
_symmetry.space_group_name_H-M   'P 1'
#
loop_
_entity.id
_entity.type
_entity.pdbx_description
1 polymer ?
#
loop_
_entity_poly.entity_id
_entity_poly.type
_entity_poly.pdbx_seq_one_letter_code
_entity_poly.pdbx_strand_id
1 'polypeptide(L)'
;MKSEEIKSRIEKLEIEKKQLDKRQRNLEALMNEKRKSEDTRRKIILGSLILKELEKNKGLKNYVLGLVESLPERDKKLFEQITSGQQAQKNQ
;
A
#
# COMPACT_ATOMS: atom_id res chain seq x y z
N MET A 1 -5.86 45.53 -30.72
CA MET A 1 -6.44 44.19 -30.64
C MET A 1 -7.94 44.28 -30.39
N LYS A 2 -8.69 43.59 -31.15
CA LYS A 2 -10.13 43.63 -30.98
C LYS A 2 -10.55 42.84 -29.77
N SER A 3 -11.60 43.26 -29.08
CA SER A 3 -12.04 42.62 -27.84
C SER A 3 -12.44 41.14 -28.05
N GLU A 4 -12.92 40.79 -29.24
CA GLU A 4 -13.28 39.41 -29.59
C GLU A 4 -12.05 38.50 -29.66
N GLU A 5 -10.94 39.04 -30.17
CA GLU A 5 -9.68 38.31 -30.24
C GLU A 5 -9.14 38.03 -28.84
N ILE A 6 -9.26 39.01 -27.95
CA ILE A 6 -8.84 38.87 -26.58
C ILE A 6 -9.67 37.82 -25.87
N LYS A 7 -10.98 37.83 -26.02
CA LYS A 7 -11.87 36.84 -25.45
C LYS A 7 -11.55 35.44 -25.95
N SER A 8 -11.31 35.30 -27.25
CA SER A 8 -10.96 34.02 -27.84
C SER A 8 -9.67 33.46 -27.23
N ARG A 9 -8.67 34.30 -27.03
CA ARG A 9 -7.40 33.89 -26.41
C ARG A 9 -7.58 33.48 -24.95
N ILE A 10 -8.40 34.23 -24.23
CA ILE A 10 -8.69 33.90 -22.84
C ILE A 10 -9.37 32.55 -22.72
N GLU A 11 -10.38 32.30 -23.57
CA GLU A 11 -11.08 31.01 -23.57
C GLU A 11 -10.15 29.87 -23.88
N LYS A 12 -9.27 30.05 -24.87
CA LYS A 12 -8.30 29.04 -25.25
C LYS A 12 -7.33 28.73 -24.10
N LEU A 13 -6.84 29.77 -23.42
CA LEU A 13 -5.95 29.60 -22.30
C LEU A 13 -6.62 28.91 -21.13
N GLU A 14 -7.90 29.20 -20.89
CA GLU A 14 -8.66 28.54 -19.83
C GLU A 14 -8.82 27.05 -20.12
N ILE A 15 -9.08 26.69 -21.37
CA ILE A 15 -9.18 25.29 -21.78
C ILE A 15 -7.85 24.58 -21.59
N GLU A 16 -6.75 25.21 -22.02
CA GLU A 16 -5.43 24.64 -21.86
C GLU A 16 -5.08 24.45 -20.40
N LYS A 17 -5.43 25.41 -19.54
CA LYS A 17 -5.21 25.33 -18.12
C LYS A 17 -5.96 24.15 -17.51
N LYS A 18 -7.22 23.96 -17.87
CA LYS A 18 -8.02 22.83 -17.38
C LYS A 18 -7.43 21.51 -17.82
N GLN A 19 -6.92 21.43 -19.03
CA GLN A 19 -6.29 20.21 -19.52
C GLN A 19 -5.01 19.89 -18.76
N LEU A 20 -4.20 20.91 -18.45
CA LEU A 20 -2.99 20.74 -17.68
C LEU A 20 -3.30 20.32 -16.25
N ASP A 21 -4.30 20.94 -15.64
CA ASP A 21 -4.70 20.58 -14.28
C ASP A 21 -5.17 19.13 -14.21
N LYS A 22 -5.95 18.70 -15.21
CA LYS A 22 -6.41 17.32 -15.29
C LYS A 22 -5.25 16.35 -15.45
N ARG A 23 -4.30 16.70 -16.31
CA ARG A 23 -3.10 15.87 -16.53
C ARG A 23 -2.28 15.76 -15.28
N GLN A 24 -2.11 16.87 -14.56
CA GLN A 24 -1.38 16.88 -13.30
C GLN A 24 -2.02 15.97 -12.27
N ARG A 25 -3.35 16.04 -12.13
CA ARG A 25 -4.07 15.18 -11.18
C ARG A 25 -3.94 13.71 -11.55
N ASN A 26 -3.98 13.41 -12.85
CA ASN A 26 -3.80 12.03 -13.31
C ASN A 26 -2.41 11.50 -12.98
N LEU A 27 -1.39 12.33 -13.19
CA LEU A 27 -0.01 11.95 -12.87
C LEU A 27 0.18 11.74 -11.37
N GLU A 28 -0.40 12.61 -10.57
CA GLU A 28 -0.35 12.47 -9.11
C GLU A 28 -1.03 11.17 -8.65
N ALA A 29 -2.17 10.84 -9.26
CA ALA A 29 -2.88 9.61 -8.95
C ALA A 29 -2.03 8.40 -9.30
N LEU A 30 -1.38 8.41 -10.47
CA LEU A 30 -0.49 7.33 -10.88
C LEU A 30 0.71 7.19 -9.94
N MET A 31 1.29 8.30 -9.51
CA MET A 31 2.38 8.27 -8.55
C MET A 31 1.96 7.67 -7.22
N ASN A 32 0.76 8.04 -6.76
CA ASN A 32 0.22 7.50 -5.51
C ASN A 32 -0.06 6.01 -5.61
N GLU A 33 -0.60 5.56 -6.74
CA GLU A 33 -0.83 4.14 -6.98
C GLU A 33 0.48 3.36 -6.98
N LYS A 34 1.49 3.90 -7.65
CA LYS A 34 2.80 3.26 -7.69
C LYS A 34 3.40 3.16 -6.29
N ARG A 35 3.29 4.24 -5.51
CA ARG A 35 3.78 4.26 -4.14
C ARG A 35 3.08 3.22 -3.26
N LYS A 36 1.76 3.13 -3.39
CA LYS A 36 0.97 2.13 -2.66
C LYS A 36 1.35 0.72 -3.06
N SER A 37 1.55 0.48 -4.35
CA SER A 37 1.94 -0.81 -4.87
C SER A 37 3.31 -1.23 -4.35
N GLU A 38 4.27 -0.33 -4.36
CA GLU A 38 5.61 -0.58 -3.82
C GLU A 38 5.56 -0.85 -2.33
N ASP A 39 4.75 -0.09 -1.61
CA ASP A 39 4.58 -0.24 -0.17
C ASP A 39 3.99 -1.61 0.16
N THR A 40 2.96 -2.01 -0.57
CA THR A 40 2.35 -3.32 -0.42
C THR A 40 3.37 -4.42 -0.69
N ARG A 41 4.17 -4.26 -1.74
CA ARG A 41 5.21 -5.23 -2.08
C ARG A 41 6.26 -5.34 -0.98
N ARG A 42 6.67 -4.19 -0.41
CA ARG A 42 7.61 -4.20 0.72
C ARG A 42 7.05 -4.99 1.90
N LYS A 43 5.78 -4.79 2.20
CA LYS A 43 5.11 -5.49 3.29
C LYS A 43 5.05 -7.00 3.04
N ILE A 44 4.76 -7.39 1.83
CA ILE A 44 4.70 -8.80 1.46
C ILE A 44 6.06 -9.45 1.58
N ILE A 45 7.08 -8.81 1.05
CA ILE A 45 8.45 -9.33 1.09
C ILE A 45 8.93 -9.42 2.54
N LEU A 46 8.76 -8.35 3.29
CA LEU A 46 9.18 -8.29 4.68
C LEU A 46 8.44 -9.33 5.52
N GLY A 47 7.13 -9.46 5.34
CA GLY A 47 6.34 -10.46 6.03
C GLY A 47 6.81 -11.87 5.71
N SER A 48 7.12 -12.14 4.44
CA SER A 48 7.62 -13.43 4.02
C SER A 48 8.96 -13.77 4.69
N LEU A 49 9.85 -12.79 4.75
CA LEU A 49 11.14 -12.97 5.41
C LEU A 49 10.99 -13.23 6.91
N ILE A 50 10.09 -12.48 7.54
CA ILE A 50 9.84 -12.64 8.98
C ILE A 50 9.20 -14.01 9.25
N LEU A 51 8.27 -14.44 8.42
CA LEU A 51 7.63 -15.74 8.60
C LEU A 51 8.65 -16.89 8.53
N LYS A 52 9.61 -16.79 7.64
CA LYS A 52 10.69 -17.78 7.57
C LYS A 52 11.54 -17.77 8.83
N GLU A 53 11.81 -16.59 9.34
CA GLU A 53 12.67 -16.43 10.51
C GLU A 53 11.99 -16.88 11.80
N LEU A 54 10.66 -16.82 11.85
CA LEU A 54 9.90 -17.22 13.03
C LEU A 54 10.13 -18.66 13.42
N GLU A 55 10.37 -19.54 12.45
CA GLU A 55 10.63 -20.94 12.72
C GLU A 55 11.95 -21.16 13.41
N LYS A 56 12.91 -20.28 13.18
CA LYS A 56 14.28 -20.41 13.71
C LYS A 56 14.51 -19.58 14.95
N ASN A 57 13.75 -18.51 15.14
CA ASN A 57 14.02 -17.53 16.18
C ASN A 57 12.83 -17.41 17.11
N LYS A 58 12.95 -18.03 18.29
CA LYS A 58 11.89 -18.02 19.31
C LYS A 58 11.63 -16.63 19.87
N GLY A 59 12.67 -15.83 20.03
CA GLY A 59 12.52 -14.47 20.51
C GLY A 59 11.70 -13.62 19.55
N LEU A 60 11.99 -13.74 18.27
CA LEU A 60 11.23 -13.04 17.23
C LEU A 60 9.79 -13.53 17.21
N LYS A 61 9.58 -14.83 17.33
CA LYS A 61 8.24 -15.41 17.36
C LYS A 61 7.43 -14.85 18.52
N ASN A 62 8.01 -14.82 19.70
CA ASN A 62 7.32 -14.28 20.88
C ASN A 62 6.97 -12.80 20.69
N TYR A 63 7.88 -12.04 20.12
CA TYR A 63 7.64 -10.63 19.84
C TYR A 63 6.49 -10.45 18.86
N VAL A 64 6.48 -11.22 17.78
CA VAL A 64 5.44 -11.14 16.75
C VAL A 64 4.09 -11.57 17.32
N LEU A 65 4.06 -12.62 18.14
CA LEU A 65 2.82 -13.05 18.79
C LEU A 65 2.26 -11.97 19.70
N GLY A 66 3.14 -11.24 20.40
CA GLY A 66 2.72 -10.10 21.19
C GLY A 66 2.08 -9.00 20.37
N LEU A 67 2.62 -8.73 19.19
CA LEU A 67 2.04 -7.76 18.28
C LEU A 67 0.69 -8.23 17.75
N VAL A 68 0.56 -9.52 17.43
CA VAL A 68 -0.69 -10.10 16.93
C VAL A 68 -1.81 -9.99 17.98
N GLU A 69 -1.46 -10.11 19.25
CA GLU A 69 -2.45 -9.98 20.33
C GLU A 69 -3.13 -8.60 20.35
N SER A 70 -2.48 -7.57 19.82
CA SER A 70 -3.05 -6.23 19.78
C SER A 70 -4.00 -6.03 18.59
N LEU A 71 -4.12 -7.01 17.72
CA LEU A 71 -4.98 -6.93 16.54
C LEU A 71 -6.44 -7.19 16.87
N PRO A 72 -7.37 -6.68 16.06
CA PRO A 72 -8.78 -7.06 16.15
C PRO A 72 -8.96 -8.56 15.94
N GLU A 73 -10.02 -9.13 16.50
CA GLU A 73 -10.31 -10.56 16.38
C GLU A 73 -10.33 -11.05 14.95
N ARG A 74 -10.88 -10.24 14.05
CA ARG A 74 -10.95 -10.59 12.65
C ARG A 74 -9.57 -10.85 12.05
N ASP A 75 -8.63 -10.00 12.44
CA ASP A 75 -7.25 -10.08 11.92
C ASP A 75 -6.44 -11.15 12.65
N LYS A 76 -6.71 -11.37 13.94
CA LYS A 76 -6.06 -12.43 14.70
C LYS A 76 -6.25 -13.78 14.08
N LYS A 77 -7.42 -14.03 13.50
CA LYS A 77 -7.74 -15.31 12.86
C LYS A 77 -6.80 -15.62 11.71
N LEU A 78 -6.29 -14.60 11.04
CA LEU A 78 -5.35 -14.79 9.95
C LEU A 78 -4.01 -15.35 10.43
N PHE A 79 -3.72 -15.17 11.71
CA PHE A 79 -2.45 -15.57 12.30
C PHE A 79 -2.56 -16.81 13.18
N GLU A 80 -3.71 -17.45 13.24
CA GLU A 80 -3.89 -18.68 13.97
C GLU A 80 -2.95 -19.78 13.47
N GLN A 81 -2.69 -19.79 12.17
CA GLN A 81 -1.74 -20.73 11.60
C GLN A 81 -0.33 -20.54 12.13
N ILE A 82 0.03 -19.32 12.50
CA ILE A 82 1.34 -19.06 13.09
C ILE A 82 1.37 -19.50 14.54
N THR A 83 0.30 -19.22 15.28
CA THR A 83 0.20 -19.60 16.68
C THR A 83 0.03 -21.11 16.88
N SER A 84 -0.73 -21.74 15.99
CA SER A 84 -0.96 -23.19 16.02
C SER A 84 -0.38 -23.91 14.80
N GLY A 85 0.02 -23.16 13.79
CA GLY A 85 0.50 -23.70 12.53
C GLY A 85 1.79 -24.49 12.65
N GLN A 86 2.61 -24.17 13.62
CA GLN A 86 3.81 -24.95 13.88
C GLN A 86 3.47 -26.37 14.30
N GLN A 87 2.38 -26.51 15.04
CA GLN A 87 1.93 -27.84 15.44
C GLN A 87 1.48 -28.65 14.22
N ALA A 88 0.75 -28.00 13.32
CA ALA A 88 0.32 -28.66 12.09
C ALA A 88 1.52 -29.03 11.23
N GLN A 89 2.50 -28.16 11.13
CA GLN A 89 3.70 -28.44 10.33
C GLN A 89 4.56 -29.52 10.94
N LYS A 90 4.63 -29.58 12.27
CA LYS A 90 5.39 -30.61 12.93
C LYS A 90 4.76 -31.99 12.77
N ASN A 91 3.45 -32.03 12.57
CA ASN A 91 2.73 -33.29 12.40
C ASN A 91 2.83 -33.84 10.99
N GLN A 92 3.41 -33.08 10.11
CA GLN A 92 3.68 -33.55 8.75
C GLN A 92 5.10 -34.14 8.65
#